data_7b033eb3b14fe69a97e6aae2c441dcb0
#
_entry.id   7b033eb3b14fe69a97e6aae2c441dcb0
#
_cell.length_a   1.000
_cell.length_b   1.000
_cell.length_c   1.000
_cell.angle_alpha   90.00
_cell.angle_beta   90.00
_cell.angle_gamma   90.00
#
_symmetry.space_group_name_H-M   'P 1'
#
loop_
_entity.id
_entity.type
_entity.pdbx_description
1 polymer ?
#
loop_
_entity_poly.entity_id
_entity_poly.type
_entity_poly.pdbx_seq_one_letter_code
_entity_poly.pdbx_strand_id
1 'polypeptide(L)'
;MKRLYLLRHGQTEFNVKKLVQGRCDSPLTDLGRKQAGMAAAWLKAHGVVPDKVVSSPLGRAMDTASLVACELLAPDAAVEPCEGIIERSYGTFEEGPHDALPTDVWDPGEDLVPFGGEGSRALQERMVDTLTNLMGSEGIETLLAVSHGSASPVSYTHL
;
A
#
# COMPACT_ATOMS: atom_id res chain seq x y z
N MET A 1 6.54 2.26 -23.12
CA MET A 1 7.20 2.66 -21.84
C MET A 1 6.33 2.15 -20.69
N LYS A 2 6.86 1.26 -19.87
CA LYS A 2 6.13 0.68 -18.73
C LYS A 2 5.84 1.74 -17.66
N ARG A 3 4.67 1.66 -17.03
CA ARG A 3 4.20 2.62 -16.02
C ARG A 3 3.73 1.90 -14.77
N LEU A 4 4.20 2.35 -13.62
CA LEU A 4 3.73 1.92 -12.31
C LEU A 4 2.97 3.06 -11.64
N TYR A 5 1.72 2.79 -11.25
CA TYR A 5 0.94 3.65 -10.36
C TYR A 5 0.89 2.99 -9.00
N LEU A 6 1.52 3.62 -8.02
CA LEU A 6 1.54 3.13 -6.65
C LEU A 6 0.64 4.02 -5.79
N LEU A 7 -0.42 3.45 -5.25
CA LEU A 7 -1.37 4.13 -4.39
C LEU A 7 -1.20 3.68 -2.94
N ARG A 8 -1.41 4.61 -2.02
CA ARG A 8 -1.64 4.29 -0.62
C ARG A 8 -3.13 4.04 -0.39
N HIS A 9 -3.48 3.09 0.49
CA HIS A 9 -4.87 2.89 0.92
C HIS A 9 -5.49 4.16 1.51
N GLY A 10 -6.84 4.26 1.49
CA GLY A 10 -7.59 5.36 2.07
C GLY A 10 -7.50 5.40 3.60
N GLN A 11 -7.99 6.48 4.21
CA GLN A 11 -8.04 6.63 5.67
C GLN A 11 -8.77 5.47 6.34
N THR A 12 -8.22 5.00 7.47
CA THR A 12 -8.79 3.93 8.30
C THR A 12 -9.17 4.44 9.69
N GLU A 13 -9.93 3.63 10.43
CA GLU A 13 -10.24 3.89 11.84
C GLU A 13 -8.99 4.05 12.71
N PHE A 14 -7.94 3.25 12.48
CA PHE A 14 -6.68 3.39 13.23
C PHE A 14 -5.94 4.68 12.89
N ASN A 15 -6.03 5.16 11.64
CA ASN A 15 -5.48 6.47 11.30
C ASN A 15 -6.15 7.60 12.11
N VAL A 16 -7.49 7.55 12.25
CA VAL A 16 -8.24 8.53 13.05
C VAL A 16 -7.84 8.48 14.53
N LYS A 17 -7.67 7.28 15.06
CA LYS A 17 -7.29 7.03 16.46
C LYS A 17 -5.80 7.21 16.74
N LYS A 18 -4.97 7.47 15.70
CA LYS A 18 -3.51 7.55 15.78
C LYS A 18 -2.88 6.29 16.38
N LEU A 19 -3.38 5.12 15.96
CA LEU A 19 -2.83 3.82 16.31
C LEU A 19 -1.92 3.30 15.21
N VAL A 20 -0.86 2.62 15.62
CA VAL A 20 0.08 1.94 14.71
C VAL A 20 -0.63 0.74 14.09
N GLN A 21 -0.72 0.70 12.77
CA GLN A 21 -1.38 -0.41 12.09
C GLN A 21 -0.40 -1.54 11.78
N GLY A 22 0.67 -1.22 11.06
CA GLY A 22 1.56 -2.24 10.56
C GLY A 22 0.80 -3.32 9.79
N ARG A 23 0.93 -4.56 10.22
CA ARG A 23 0.23 -5.72 9.64
C ARG A 23 -1.12 -6.03 10.28
N CYS A 24 -1.47 -5.37 11.38
CA CYS A 24 -2.84 -5.35 11.88
C CYS A 24 -3.73 -4.58 10.91
N ASP A 25 -5.00 -4.89 10.89
CA ASP A 25 -5.94 -4.28 9.96
C ASP A 25 -7.02 -3.47 10.69
N SER A 26 -7.51 -2.46 10.02
CA SER A 26 -8.68 -1.70 10.45
C SER A 26 -9.46 -1.20 9.23
N PRO A 27 -10.79 -1.09 9.31
CA PRO A 27 -11.61 -0.76 8.16
C PRO A 27 -11.38 0.67 7.66
N LEU A 28 -11.65 0.88 6.38
CA LEU A 28 -11.70 2.23 5.81
C LEU A 28 -12.83 3.03 6.45
N THR A 29 -12.56 4.30 6.73
CA THR A 29 -13.60 5.28 7.07
C THR A 29 -14.38 5.69 5.81
N ASP A 30 -15.49 6.40 5.99
CA ASP A 30 -16.22 7.00 4.86
C ASP A 30 -15.32 7.96 4.06
N LEU A 31 -14.45 8.69 4.75
CA LEU A 31 -13.45 9.53 4.08
C LEU A 31 -12.45 8.67 3.29
N GLY A 32 -11.99 7.56 3.84
CA GLY A 32 -11.08 6.64 3.15
C GLY A 32 -11.68 6.08 1.85
N ARG A 33 -12.96 5.73 1.86
CA ARG A 33 -13.70 5.30 0.67
C ARG A 33 -13.82 6.43 -0.36
N LYS A 34 -14.11 7.65 0.07
CA LYS A 34 -14.12 8.85 -0.81
C LYS A 34 -12.75 9.11 -1.42
N GLN A 35 -11.67 8.95 -0.65
CA GLN A 35 -10.30 9.09 -1.15
C GLN A 35 -9.98 8.08 -2.26
N ALA A 36 -10.42 6.82 -2.11
CA ALA A 36 -10.30 5.82 -3.17
C ALA A 36 -11.04 6.23 -4.45
N GLY A 37 -12.28 6.72 -4.34
CA GLY A 37 -13.04 7.24 -5.47
C GLY A 37 -12.38 8.44 -6.15
N MET A 38 -11.79 9.36 -5.37
CA MET A 38 -11.05 10.50 -5.92
C MET A 38 -9.80 10.07 -6.69
N ALA A 39 -9.06 9.08 -6.17
CA ALA A 39 -7.90 8.50 -6.86
C ALA A 39 -8.33 7.84 -8.19
N ALA A 40 -9.43 7.07 -8.17
CA ALA A 40 -9.99 6.48 -9.38
C ALA A 40 -10.39 7.54 -10.42
N ALA A 41 -11.09 8.58 -9.99
CA ALA A 41 -11.49 9.69 -10.86
C ALA A 41 -10.28 10.39 -11.49
N TRP A 42 -9.22 10.61 -10.71
CA TRP A 42 -7.99 11.20 -11.23
C TRP A 42 -7.32 10.29 -12.28
N LEU A 43 -7.15 9.01 -11.99
CA LEU A 43 -6.57 8.03 -12.91
C LEU A 43 -7.38 7.96 -14.22
N LYS A 44 -8.69 7.93 -14.11
CA LYS A 44 -9.61 7.90 -15.27
C LYS A 44 -9.48 9.15 -16.12
N ALA A 45 -9.44 10.33 -15.51
CA ALA A 45 -9.26 11.60 -16.20
C ALA A 45 -7.93 11.70 -16.95
N HIS A 46 -6.91 10.96 -16.49
CA HIS A 46 -5.58 10.89 -17.14
C HIS A 46 -5.45 9.71 -18.10
N GLY A 47 -6.54 9.03 -18.42
CA GLY A 47 -6.56 7.92 -19.38
C GLY A 47 -5.78 6.68 -18.93
N VAL A 48 -5.66 6.48 -17.62
CA VAL A 48 -4.95 5.31 -17.06
C VAL A 48 -5.84 4.09 -17.16
N VAL A 49 -5.38 3.08 -17.89
CA VAL A 49 -6.01 1.76 -18.00
C VAL A 49 -4.95 0.73 -17.60
N PRO A 50 -4.99 0.20 -16.37
CA PRO A 50 -4.00 -0.79 -15.94
C PRO A 50 -4.26 -2.15 -16.59
N ASP A 51 -3.18 -2.82 -17.03
CA ASP A 51 -3.22 -4.20 -17.49
C ASP A 51 -3.38 -5.17 -16.32
N LYS A 52 -2.90 -4.74 -15.14
CA LYS A 52 -2.98 -5.52 -13.91
C LYS A 52 -3.16 -4.62 -12.69
N VAL A 53 -4.00 -5.07 -11.77
CA VAL A 53 -4.19 -4.43 -10.46
C VAL A 53 -3.76 -5.41 -9.37
N VAL A 54 -2.82 -4.98 -8.54
CA VAL A 54 -2.34 -5.74 -7.37
C VAL A 54 -2.55 -4.93 -6.10
N SER A 55 -2.71 -5.61 -4.99
CA SER A 55 -2.86 -4.98 -3.69
C SER A 55 -2.14 -5.74 -2.60
N SER A 56 -1.63 -5.02 -1.59
CA SER A 56 -1.34 -5.64 -0.30
C SER A 56 -2.54 -6.48 0.14
N PRO A 57 -2.34 -7.65 0.76
CA PRO A 57 -3.44 -8.52 1.18
C PRO A 57 -4.26 -7.95 2.35
N LEU A 58 -3.80 -6.89 3.01
CA LEU A 58 -4.52 -6.27 4.13
C LEU A 58 -5.83 -5.62 3.64
N GLY A 59 -6.92 -5.82 4.40
CA GLY A 59 -8.28 -5.46 4.00
C GLY A 59 -8.42 -4.01 3.57
N ARG A 60 -7.80 -3.06 4.28
CA ARG A 60 -7.82 -1.63 3.91
C ARG A 60 -7.22 -1.34 2.53
N ALA A 61 -6.19 -2.09 2.14
CA ALA A 61 -5.59 -1.94 0.82
C ALA A 61 -6.41 -2.66 -0.25
N MET A 62 -6.90 -3.86 0.03
CA MET A 62 -7.79 -4.62 -0.85
C MET A 62 -9.09 -3.85 -1.13
N ASP A 63 -9.72 -3.28 -0.11
CA ASP A 63 -10.94 -2.47 -0.25
C ASP A 63 -10.68 -1.23 -1.12
N THR A 64 -9.56 -0.53 -0.87
CA THR A 64 -9.17 0.62 -1.70
C THR A 64 -8.94 0.20 -3.14
N ALA A 65 -8.19 -0.87 -3.39
CA ALA A 65 -7.90 -1.37 -4.72
C ALA A 65 -9.16 -1.81 -5.47
N SER A 66 -10.08 -2.48 -4.78
CA SER A 66 -11.36 -2.93 -5.35
C SER A 66 -12.24 -1.75 -5.76
N LEU A 67 -12.33 -0.71 -4.93
CA LEU A 67 -13.05 0.52 -5.26
C LEU A 67 -12.46 1.20 -6.49
N VAL A 68 -11.12 1.31 -6.54
CA VAL A 68 -10.42 1.94 -7.68
C VAL A 68 -10.58 1.11 -8.95
N ALA A 69 -10.40 -0.20 -8.89
CA ALA A 69 -10.52 -1.09 -10.04
C ALA A 69 -11.94 -1.12 -10.62
N CYS A 70 -12.96 -1.13 -9.75
CA CYS A 70 -14.36 -1.05 -10.13
C CYS A 70 -14.66 0.20 -10.97
N GLU A 71 -14.14 1.35 -10.58
CA GLU A 71 -14.35 2.63 -11.27
C GLU A 71 -13.53 2.76 -12.58
N LEU A 72 -12.34 2.16 -12.62
CA LEU A 72 -11.43 2.27 -13.76
C LEU A 72 -11.75 1.25 -14.86
N LEU A 73 -12.11 0.04 -14.51
CA LEU A 73 -12.20 -1.10 -15.42
C LEU A 73 -13.63 -1.63 -15.51
N ALA A 74 -14.10 -2.33 -14.47
CA ALA A 74 -15.41 -2.95 -14.42
C ALA A 74 -15.80 -3.26 -12.96
N PRO A 75 -17.09 -3.41 -12.65
CA PRO A 75 -17.56 -3.73 -11.28
C PRO A 75 -16.97 -5.01 -10.69
N ASP A 76 -16.57 -5.95 -11.53
CA ASP A 76 -16.00 -7.26 -11.18
C ASP A 76 -14.50 -7.37 -11.53
N ALA A 77 -13.83 -6.24 -11.72
CA ALA A 77 -12.41 -6.22 -12.04
C ALA A 77 -11.58 -6.94 -10.98
N ALA A 78 -10.73 -7.86 -11.42
CA ALA A 78 -9.89 -8.64 -10.54
C ALA A 78 -8.80 -7.78 -9.88
N VAL A 79 -8.64 -7.95 -8.56
CA VAL A 79 -7.52 -7.42 -7.79
C VAL A 79 -6.74 -8.60 -7.21
N GLU A 80 -5.46 -8.72 -7.55
CA GLU A 80 -4.64 -9.81 -7.06
C GLU A 80 -3.93 -9.42 -5.76
N PRO A 81 -4.07 -10.21 -4.68
CA PRO A 81 -3.31 -9.98 -3.47
C PRO A 81 -1.82 -10.25 -3.70
N CYS A 82 -0.96 -9.41 -3.14
CA CYS A 82 0.49 -9.48 -3.29
C CYS A 82 1.18 -9.23 -1.94
N GLU A 83 1.70 -10.29 -1.32
CA GLU A 83 2.41 -10.23 -0.04
C GLU A 83 3.66 -9.33 -0.08
N GLY A 84 4.32 -9.27 -1.23
CA GLY A 84 5.53 -8.49 -1.40
C GLY A 84 5.34 -6.98 -1.23
N ILE A 85 4.10 -6.48 -1.30
CA ILE A 85 3.78 -5.06 -1.09
C ILE A 85 2.95 -4.80 0.18
N ILE A 86 2.98 -5.75 1.14
CA ILE A 86 2.37 -5.57 2.46
C ILE A 86 3.06 -4.45 3.25
N GLU A 87 2.38 -3.88 4.24
CA GLU A 87 2.97 -2.85 5.10
C GLU A 87 4.17 -3.38 5.91
N ARG A 88 5.03 -2.46 6.34
CA ARG A 88 6.05 -2.71 7.35
C ARG A 88 5.42 -3.36 8.58
N SER A 89 6.07 -4.37 9.13
CA SER A 89 5.75 -4.83 10.48
C SER A 89 6.33 -3.86 11.51
N TYR A 90 5.50 -3.45 12.47
CA TYR A 90 5.92 -2.64 13.62
C TYR A 90 6.15 -3.50 14.86
N GLY A 91 6.07 -4.84 14.73
CA GLY A 91 6.31 -5.77 15.82
C GLY A 91 5.37 -5.53 17.00
N THR A 92 5.94 -5.44 18.20
CA THR A 92 5.16 -5.28 19.45
C THR A 92 4.46 -3.93 19.60
N PHE A 93 4.70 -2.96 18.71
CA PHE A 93 4.03 -1.66 18.73
C PHE A 93 2.72 -1.62 17.95
N GLU A 94 2.38 -2.66 17.21
CA GLU A 94 1.11 -2.72 16.47
C GLU A 94 -0.08 -2.62 17.43
N GLU A 95 -1.14 -1.92 16.99
CA GLU A 95 -2.32 -1.55 17.79
C GLU A 95 -2.06 -0.54 18.92
N GLY A 96 -0.81 -0.23 19.22
CA GLY A 96 -0.43 0.80 20.20
C GLY A 96 -0.49 2.22 19.62
N PRO A 97 -0.45 3.23 20.49
CA PRO A 97 -0.46 4.62 20.05
C PRO A 97 0.87 5.00 19.36
N HIS A 98 0.81 5.93 18.41
CA HIS A 98 1.99 6.40 17.67
C HIS A 98 3.12 6.93 18.57
N ASP A 99 2.77 7.60 19.67
CA ASP A 99 3.71 8.18 20.63
C ASP A 99 4.43 7.16 21.51
N ALA A 100 4.01 5.90 21.49
CA ALA A 100 4.73 4.80 22.15
C ALA A 100 5.93 4.28 21.32
N LEU A 101 6.04 4.67 20.04
CA LEU A 101 7.17 4.29 19.20
C LEU A 101 8.45 5.00 19.66
N PRO A 102 9.59 4.31 19.67
CA PRO A 102 10.88 4.92 20.04
C PRO A 102 11.45 5.85 18.95
N THR A 103 10.78 5.96 17.81
CA THR A 103 11.25 6.60 16.58
C THR A 103 10.09 7.17 15.77
N ASP A 104 10.40 7.82 14.64
CA ASP A 104 9.38 8.31 13.71
C ASP A 104 8.55 7.15 13.11
N VAL A 105 7.23 7.26 13.17
CA VAL A 105 6.31 6.24 12.65
C VAL A 105 6.42 6.05 11.13
N TRP A 106 6.87 7.08 10.40
CA TRP A 106 6.96 7.04 8.95
C TRP A 106 8.29 6.53 8.42
N ASP A 107 9.35 6.76 9.18
CA ASP A 107 10.71 6.31 8.85
C ASP A 107 11.46 5.82 10.10
N PRO A 108 11.07 4.66 10.64
CA PRO A 108 11.70 4.12 11.84
C PRO A 108 13.09 3.49 11.59
N GLY A 109 13.62 3.51 10.37
CA GLY A 109 14.90 2.90 10.06
C GLY A 109 14.95 1.42 10.43
N GLU A 110 15.98 1.04 11.19
CA GLU A 110 16.19 -0.32 11.72
C GLU A 110 15.74 -0.45 13.19
N ASP A 111 15.22 0.61 13.80
CA ASP A 111 14.95 0.70 15.23
C ASP A 111 13.85 -0.26 15.71
N LEU A 112 13.00 -0.74 14.80
CA LEU A 112 11.93 -1.70 15.11
C LEU A 112 12.41 -3.16 15.15
N VAL A 113 13.58 -3.47 14.57
CA VAL A 113 14.07 -4.86 14.47
C VAL A 113 14.18 -5.55 15.83
N PRO A 114 14.71 -4.90 16.90
CA PRO A 114 14.78 -5.53 18.23
C PRO A 114 13.41 -5.87 18.84
N PHE A 115 12.33 -5.27 18.31
CA PHE A 115 10.94 -5.44 18.79
C PHE A 115 10.10 -6.34 17.86
N GLY A 116 10.75 -7.10 16.98
CA GLY A 116 10.07 -7.97 16.02
C GLY A 116 9.46 -7.25 14.82
N GLY A 117 9.80 -5.98 14.62
CA GLY A 117 9.41 -5.20 13.46
C GLY A 117 10.33 -5.40 12.26
N GLU A 118 9.95 -4.82 11.12
CA GLU A 118 10.71 -4.88 9.88
C GLU A 118 11.58 -3.64 9.70
N GLY A 119 12.88 -3.82 9.49
CA GLY A 119 13.82 -2.74 9.21
C GLY A 119 13.63 -2.14 7.81
N SER A 120 14.07 -0.91 7.61
CA SER A 120 13.93 -0.19 6.34
C SER A 120 14.61 -0.90 5.18
N ARG A 121 15.76 -1.53 5.42
CA ARG A 121 16.48 -2.27 4.38
C ARG A 121 15.71 -3.47 3.87
N ALA A 122 15.20 -4.31 4.77
CA ALA A 122 14.43 -5.50 4.41
C ALA A 122 13.12 -5.10 3.68
N LEU A 123 12.44 -4.06 4.16
CA LEU A 123 11.27 -3.50 3.53
C LEU A 123 11.58 -3.03 2.09
N GLN A 124 12.65 -2.29 1.91
CA GLN A 124 13.07 -1.77 0.61
C GLN A 124 13.37 -2.89 -0.38
N GLU A 125 14.21 -3.85 0.00
CA GLU A 125 14.56 -5.00 -0.82
C GLU A 125 13.30 -5.74 -1.28
N ARG A 126 12.40 -6.06 -0.37
CA ARG A 126 11.13 -6.74 -0.65
C ARG A 126 10.24 -5.96 -1.63
N MET A 127 10.05 -4.67 -1.39
CA MET A 127 9.19 -3.82 -2.22
C MET A 127 9.76 -3.67 -3.64
N VAL A 128 11.06 -3.36 -3.75
CA VAL A 128 11.72 -3.16 -5.05
C VAL A 128 11.72 -4.44 -5.86
N ASP A 129 12.11 -5.56 -5.27
CA ASP A 129 12.14 -6.86 -5.95
C ASP A 129 10.74 -7.26 -6.45
N THR A 130 9.73 -7.09 -5.61
CA THR A 130 8.35 -7.43 -5.96
C THR A 130 7.84 -6.58 -7.12
N LEU A 131 7.97 -5.25 -7.02
CA LEU A 131 7.47 -4.34 -8.06
C LEU A 131 8.25 -4.50 -9.36
N THR A 132 9.57 -4.72 -9.30
CA THR A 132 10.40 -4.98 -10.48
C THR A 132 9.98 -6.26 -11.19
N ASN A 133 9.75 -7.34 -10.44
CA ASN A 133 9.29 -8.61 -10.99
C ASN A 133 7.90 -8.49 -11.63
N LEU A 134 6.96 -7.81 -10.97
CA LEU A 134 5.63 -7.56 -11.53
C LEU A 134 5.70 -6.75 -12.81
N MET A 135 6.50 -5.67 -12.83
CA MET A 135 6.70 -4.85 -14.03
C MET A 135 7.47 -5.58 -15.13
N GLY A 136 8.30 -6.57 -14.77
CA GLY A 136 9.03 -7.43 -15.72
C GLY A 136 8.14 -8.44 -16.43
N SER A 137 6.95 -8.74 -15.92
CA SER A 137 6.04 -9.75 -16.47
C SER A 137 5.60 -9.40 -17.89
N GLU A 138 5.42 -10.44 -18.73
CA GLU A 138 4.93 -10.29 -20.09
C GLU A 138 3.48 -9.76 -20.09
N GLY A 139 3.17 -8.86 -21.00
CA GLY A 139 1.84 -8.27 -21.14
C GLY A 139 1.53 -7.14 -20.17
N ILE A 140 2.45 -6.78 -19.27
CA ILE A 140 2.26 -5.67 -18.32
C ILE A 140 3.00 -4.42 -18.81
N GLU A 141 2.25 -3.44 -19.29
CA GLU A 141 2.74 -2.11 -19.63
C GLU A 141 2.34 -1.07 -18.57
N THR A 142 1.16 -1.26 -17.96
CA THR A 142 0.63 -0.38 -16.90
C THR A 142 0.20 -1.21 -15.70
N LEU A 143 0.91 -1.07 -14.59
CA LEU A 143 0.60 -1.72 -13.31
C LEU A 143 0.00 -0.72 -12.33
N LEU A 144 -1.12 -1.06 -11.72
CA LEU A 144 -1.67 -0.37 -10.56
C LEU A 144 -1.43 -1.22 -9.31
N ALA A 145 -0.74 -0.66 -8.34
CA ALA A 145 -0.45 -1.32 -7.07
C ALA A 145 -0.97 -0.48 -5.90
N VAL A 146 -1.69 -1.11 -4.96
CA VAL A 146 -2.17 -0.45 -3.75
C VAL A 146 -1.43 -1.00 -2.53
N SER A 147 -0.77 -0.12 -1.81
CA SER A 147 0.10 -0.43 -0.67
C SER A 147 -0.12 0.57 0.48
N HIS A 148 0.89 0.88 1.25
CA HIS A 148 0.80 1.54 2.55
C HIS A 148 1.74 2.74 2.69
N GLY A 149 1.57 3.45 3.81
CA GLY A 149 2.25 4.71 4.06
C GLY A 149 3.75 4.58 4.26
N SER A 150 4.23 3.59 5.03
CA SER A 150 5.68 3.39 5.25
C SER A 150 6.32 2.57 4.14
N ALA A 151 5.56 1.67 3.49
CA ALA A 151 6.07 0.85 2.40
C ALA A 151 6.31 1.64 1.10
N SER A 152 5.44 2.60 0.79
CA SER A 152 5.50 3.34 -0.48
C SER A 152 6.72 4.26 -0.64
N PRO A 153 7.08 5.14 0.34
CA PRO A 153 8.22 6.06 0.18
C PRO A 153 9.55 5.36 -0.07
N VAL A 154 9.75 4.20 0.54
CA VAL A 154 10.99 3.43 0.42
C VAL A 154 11.21 2.92 -1.00
N SER A 155 10.14 2.66 -1.76
CA SER A 155 10.23 2.20 -3.14
C SER A 155 10.48 3.31 -4.16
N TYR A 156 10.06 4.57 -3.90
CA TYR A 156 10.22 5.68 -4.85
C TYR A 156 11.66 6.12 -5.10
N THR A 157 12.55 5.89 -4.15
CA THR A 157 13.94 6.34 -4.24
C THR A 157 14.83 5.38 -5.04
N HIS A 158 14.31 4.24 -5.49
CA HIS A 158 15.12 3.14 -6.03
C HIS A 158 14.52 2.41 -7.27
N LEU A 159 13.40 2.91 -7.84
CA LEU A 159 12.81 2.37 -9.08
C LEU A 159 13.23 3.13 -10.35
#